data_3ee9c9e4a913d4141ab32f82a2ebc71f
#
_entry.id   3ee9c9e4a913d4141ab32f82a2ebc71f
#
_cell.length_a   1.000
_cell.length_b   1.000
_cell.length_c   1.000
_cell.angle_alpha   90.00
_cell.angle_beta   90.00
_cell.angle_gamma   90.00
#
_symmetry.space_group_name_H-M   'P 1'
#
loop_
_entity.id
_entity.type
_entity.pdbx_description
1 polymer ?
#
loop_
_entity_poly.entity_id
_entity_poly.type
_entity_poly.pdbx_seq_one_letter_code
_entity_poly.pdbx_strand_id
1 'polypeptide(L)'
;IYGIFKRRKEKRRYNKAFDKYYEEMKSISLDSNILSEEEIADRLQYDTKKRPKPNELRIITQLLTEIKSVHEDDIHELNYQTIQTVFQITRFLERELQFGSKRAKIQALKLIQSINGYASEAVLVRFLYHREIELRNSARYTYMWLSQGDPFRFFDEDIGMKLRQWDMMELHAILEHRKKVGYNTPSFIKWVNTSAEENVKIFFINEIRLYNETDSAPI
;
A
#
# COMPACT_ATOMS: atom_id res chain seq x y z
N ILE A 1 22.71 -21.58 12.92
CA ILE A 1 23.09 -20.67 14.03
C ILE A 1 22.95 -19.20 13.60
N TYR A 2 23.55 -18.75 12.49
CA TYR A 2 23.49 -17.34 12.03
C TYR A 2 22.05 -16.81 11.84
N GLY A 3 21.14 -17.60 11.26
CA GLY A 3 19.75 -17.23 11.06
C GLY A 3 18.95 -17.01 12.36
N ILE A 4 19.26 -17.77 13.41
CA ILE A 4 18.62 -17.66 14.73
C ILE A 4 19.04 -16.36 15.42
N PHE A 5 20.32 -16.01 15.38
CA PHE A 5 20.84 -14.76 15.94
C PHE A 5 20.26 -13.53 15.22
N LYS A 6 20.14 -13.59 13.89
CA LYS A 6 19.53 -12.52 13.10
C LYS A 6 18.07 -12.29 13.49
N ARG A 7 17.25 -13.36 13.57
CA ARG A 7 15.84 -13.29 13.98
C ARG A 7 15.68 -12.74 15.40
N ARG A 8 16.53 -13.19 16.35
CA ARG A 8 16.51 -12.66 17.73
C ARG A 8 16.83 -11.18 17.80
N LYS A 9 17.81 -10.71 16.99
CA LYS A 9 18.19 -9.29 16.93
C LYS A 9 17.05 -8.45 16.30
N GLU A 10 16.40 -8.95 15.26
CA GLU A 10 15.26 -8.29 14.62
C GLU A 10 14.08 -8.20 15.60
N LYS A 11 13.75 -9.29 16.30
CA LYS A 11 12.70 -9.31 17.32
C LYS A 11 12.97 -8.31 18.46
N ARG A 12 14.22 -8.25 18.97
CA ARG A 12 14.57 -7.26 20.00
C ARG A 12 14.42 -5.82 19.53
N ARG A 13 14.76 -5.53 18.28
CA ARG A 13 14.59 -4.20 17.69
C ARG A 13 13.11 -3.86 17.53
N TYR A 14 12.31 -4.82 17.07
CA TYR A 14 10.87 -4.66 16.97
C TYR A 14 10.26 -4.35 18.32
N ASN A 15 10.51 -5.18 19.33
CA ASN A 15 9.96 -4.98 20.68
C ASN A 15 10.36 -3.60 21.24
N LYS A 16 11.62 -3.19 21.09
CA LYS A 16 12.09 -1.87 21.53
C LYS A 16 11.36 -0.72 20.86
N ALA A 17 11.09 -0.81 19.58
CA ALA A 17 10.34 0.22 18.85
C ALA A 17 8.86 0.16 19.17
N PHE A 18 8.30 -1.03 19.36
CA PHE A 18 6.92 -1.25 19.80
C PHE A 18 6.70 -0.60 21.18
N ASP A 19 7.50 -0.96 22.18
CA ASP A 19 7.40 -0.41 23.54
C ASP A 19 7.57 1.12 23.58
N LYS A 20 8.33 1.68 22.62
CA LYS A 20 8.58 3.11 22.56
C LYS A 20 7.48 3.89 21.86
N TYR A 21 6.92 3.37 20.77
CA TYR A 21 6.12 4.17 19.84
C TYR A 21 4.67 3.71 19.68
N TYR A 22 4.37 2.41 19.89
CA TYR A 22 3.09 1.85 19.46
C TYR A 22 1.88 2.51 20.14
N GLU A 23 1.87 2.57 21.47
CA GLU A 23 0.72 3.11 22.19
C GLU A 23 0.51 4.60 21.91
N GLU A 24 1.60 5.37 21.79
CA GLU A 24 1.50 6.79 21.48
C GLU A 24 1.08 7.04 20.04
N MET A 25 1.64 6.30 19.07
CA MET A 25 1.20 6.37 17.68
C MET A 25 -0.28 6.00 17.54
N LYS A 26 -0.74 4.98 18.25
CA LYS A 26 -2.14 4.59 18.29
C LYS A 26 -3.00 5.70 18.89
N SER A 27 -2.63 6.23 20.04
CA SER A 27 -3.34 7.34 20.71
C SER A 27 -3.46 8.57 19.81
N ILE A 28 -2.38 8.96 19.11
CA ILE A 28 -2.36 10.06 18.15
C ILE A 28 -3.27 9.76 16.95
N SER A 29 -3.20 8.54 16.43
CA SER A 29 -4.01 8.13 15.28
C SER A 29 -5.51 8.13 15.56
N LEU A 30 -5.92 7.93 16.82
CA LEU A 30 -7.32 7.90 17.26
C LEU A 30 -7.78 9.22 17.89
N ASP A 31 -6.90 10.23 17.99
CA ASP A 31 -7.24 11.54 18.55
C ASP A 31 -8.18 12.29 17.60
N SER A 32 -9.30 12.76 18.13
CA SER A 32 -10.29 13.53 17.35
C SER A 32 -9.82 14.94 16.98
N ASN A 33 -8.83 15.47 17.69
CA ASN A 33 -8.25 16.78 17.40
C ASN A 33 -7.15 16.65 16.35
N ILE A 34 -7.07 17.61 15.43
CA ILE A 34 -5.97 17.67 14.47
C ILE A 34 -4.72 18.15 15.20
N LEU A 35 -3.68 17.34 15.16
CA LEU A 35 -2.40 17.64 15.79
C LEU A 35 -1.37 18.10 14.74
N SER A 36 -0.55 19.08 15.12
CA SER A 36 0.56 19.55 14.30
C SER A 36 1.74 18.55 14.30
N GLU A 37 2.65 18.71 13.32
CA GLU A 37 3.89 17.90 13.28
C GLU A 37 4.73 18.05 14.55
N GLU A 38 4.79 19.28 15.12
CA GLU A 38 5.54 19.55 16.34
C GLU A 38 4.94 18.86 17.55
N GLU A 39 3.62 18.93 17.74
CA GLU A 39 2.91 18.25 18.82
C GLU A 39 3.07 16.72 18.73
N ILE A 40 2.96 16.16 17.52
CA ILE A 40 3.16 14.74 17.31
C ILE A 40 4.62 14.33 17.59
N ALA A 41 5.59 15.10 17.13
CA ALA A 41 7.00 14.82 17.39
C ALA A 41 7.32 14.87 18.88
N ASP A 42 6.77 15.83 19.60
CA ASP A 42 6.94 15.98 21.06
C ASP A 42 6.31 14.80 21.81
N ARG A 43 5.07 14.43 21.49
CA ARG A 43 4.39 13.27 22.10
C ARG A 43 5.15 11.96 21.84
N LEU A 44 5.69 11.78 20.65
CA LEU A 44 6.51 10.61 20.29
C LEU A 44 7.94 10.68 20.86
N GLN A 45 8.31 11.78 21.50
CA GLN A 45 9.69 12.04 21.94
C GLN A 45 10.69 11.79 20.81
N TYR A 46 10.34 12.27 19.61
CA TYR A 46 11.08 12.04 18.39
C TYR A 46 11.81 13.31 17.92
N ASP A 47 13.14 13.23 17.87
CA ASP A 47 13.96 14.33 17.37
C ASP A 47 13.98 14.33 15.83
N THR A 48 13.19 15.21 15.22
CA THR A 48 13.06 15.34 13.75
C THR A 48 14.36 15.74 13.05
N LYS A 49 15.35 16.28 13.79
CA LYS A 49 16.68 16.63 13.26
C LYS A 49 17.56 15.39 13.08
N LYS A 50 17.28 14.31 13.80
CA LYS A 50 18.00 13.03 13.65
C LYS A 50 17.47 12.27 12.46
N ARG A 51 18.40 11.77 11.63
CA ARG A 51 18.02 10.84 10.55
C ARG A 51 17.75 9.45 11.14
N PRO A 52 16.53 8.94 11.03
CA PRO A 52 16.21 7.62 11.53
C PRO A 52 16.93 6.54 10.70
N LYS A 53 17.27 5.44 11.36
CA LYS A 53 17.91 4.32 10.67
C LYS A 53 16.88 3.58 9.80
N PRO A 54 17.26 3.09 8.60
CA PRO A 54 16.33 2.39 7.71
C PRO A 54 15.59 1.21 8.36
N ASN A 55 16.27 0.46 9.23
CA ASN A 55 15.64 -0.64 9.97
C ASN A 55 14.59 -0.16 10.99
N GLU A 56 14.80 1.00 11.60
CA GLU A 56 13.86 1.61 12.54
C GLU A 56 12.62 2.11 11.78
N LEU A 57 12.81 2.81 10.67
CA LEU A 57 11.70 3.24 9.80
C LEU A 57 10.88 2.08 9.29
N ARG A 58 11.50 0.97 8.92
CA ARG A 58 10.78 -0.23 8.50
C ARG A 58 9.89 -0.77 9.61
N ILE A 59 10.38 -0.79 10.86
CA ILE A 59 9.59 -1.22 12.01
C ILE A 59 8.45 -0.23 12.27
N ILE A 60 8.73 1.08 12.28
CA ILE A 60 7.69 2.12 12.47
C ILE A 60 6.59 1.99 11.40
N THR A 61 6.96 1.78 10.14
CA THR A 61 5.99 1.56 9.06
C THR A 61 5.15 0.29 9.31
N GLN A 62 5.75 -0.78 9.86
CA GLN A 62 5.00 -1.98 10.25
C GLN A 62 4.02 -1.71 11.40
N LEU A 63 4.43 -0.92 12.40
CA LEU A 63 3.54 -0.51 13.49
C LEU A 63 2.35 0.32 12.98
N LEU A 64 2.59 1.24 12.04
CA LEU A 64 1.52 1.98 11.37
C LEU A 64 0.56 1.05 10.63
N THR A 65 1.08 0.08 9.89
CA THR A 65 0.25 -0.94 9.22
C THR A 65 -0.62 -1.70 10.22
N GLU A 66 -0.05 -2.08 11.36
CA GLU A 66 -0.76 -2.81 12.42
C GLU A 66 -1.87 -1.95 13.04
N ILE A 67 -1.56 -0.70 13.40
CA ILE A 67 -2.56 0.25 13.93
C ILE A 67 -3.71 0.40 12.92
N LYS A 68 -3.40 0.60 11.63
CA LYS A 68 -4.42 0.76 10.60
C LYS A 68 -5.27 -0.49 10.42
N SER A 69 -4.68 -1.67 10.41
CA SER A 69 -5.43 -2.93 10.23
C SER A 69 -6.40 -3.24 11.37
N VAL A 70 -6.12 -2.74 12.60
CA VAL A 70 -6.95 -2.99 13.78
C VAL A 70 -8.00 -1.90 14.00
N HIS A 71 -7.72 -0.67 13.61
CA HIS A 71 -8.51 0.51 13.91
C HIS A 71 -8.94 1.30 12.66
N GLU A 72 -9.09 0.65 11.50
CA GLU A 72 -9.30 1.32 10.21
C GLU A 72 -10.43 2.36 10.24
N ASP A 73 -11.55 2.03 10.88
CA ASP A 73 -12.75 2.88 10.91
C ASP A 73 -12.66 4.03 11.94
N ASP A 74 -11.75 3.94 12.92
CA ASP A 74 -11.61 4.91 14.00
C ASP A 74 -10.44 5.89 13.78
N ILE A 75 -9.60 5.66 12.76
CA ILE A 75 -8.42 6.46 12.50
C ILE A 75 -8.77 7.88 12.04
N HIS A 76 -8.21 8.88 12.72
CA HIS A 76 -8.17 10.24 12.23
C HIS A 76 -7.09 10.37 11.13
N GLU A 77 -7.51 10.36 9.87
CA GLU A 77 -6.61 10.23 8.70
C GLU A 77 -5.50 11.30 8.67
N LEU A 78 -5.81 12.56 9.01
CA LEU A 78 -4.81 13.62 9.03
C LEU A 78 -3.70 13.36 10.07
N ASN A 79 -4.05 12.96 11.29
CA ASN A 79 -3.06 12.65 12.32
C ASN A 79 -2.21 11.45 11.91
N TYR A 80 -2.83 10.43 11.33
CA TYR A 80 -2.13 9.26 10.82
C TYR A 80 -1.14 9.60 9.70
N GLN A 81 -1.51 10.50 8.78
CA GLN A 81 -0.62 11.01 7.73
C GLN A 81 0.48 11.90 8.31
N THR A 82 0.17 12.72 9.32
CA THR A 82 1.17 13.56 9.98
C THR A 82 2.24 12.73 10.70
N ILE A 83 1.88 11.59 11.32
CA ILE A 83 2.87 10.63 11.84
C ILE A 83 3.82 10.16 10.74
N GLN A 84 3.31 9.84 9.55
CA GLN A 84 4.14 9.42 8.43
C GLN A 84 5.11 10.53 8.00
N THR A 85 4.67 11.78 8.03
CA THR A 85 5.50 12.96 7.73
C THR A 85 6.59 13.16 8.77
N VAL A 86 6.27 13.14 10.04
CA VAL A 86 7.21 13.26 11.17
C VAL A 86 8.36 12.25 11.06
N PHE A 87 8.05 11.00 10.73
CA PHE A 87 9.06 9.95 10.52
C PHE A 87 9.68 9.93 9.12
N GLN A 88 9.26 10.81 8.20
CA GLN A 88 9.71 10.84 6.81
C GLN A 88 9.52 9.48 6.09
N ILE A 89 8.41 8.80 6.34
CA ILE A 89 8.14 7.44 5.81
C ILE A 89 8.10 7.43 4.28
N THR A 90 7.43 8.40 3.66
CA THR A 90 7.37 8.53 2.18
C THR A 90 8.78 8.56 1.58
N ARG A 91 9.65 9.42 2.10
CA ARG A 91 11.04 9.53 1.62
C ARG A 91 11.83 8.23 1.79
N PHE A 92 11.60 7.53 2.90
CA PHE A 92 12.20 6.23 3.15
C PHE A 92 11.74 5.20 2.13
N LEU A 93 10.45 5.07 1.88
CA LEU A 93 9.88 4.09 0.96
C LEU A 93 10.29 4.38 -0.50
N GLU A 94 10.28 5.65 -0.92
CA GLU A 94 10.78 6.04 -2.25
C GLU A 94 12.27 5.71 -2.42
N ARG A 95 13.09 5.88 -1.38
CA ARG A 95 14.50 5.48 -1.42
C ARG A 95 14.67 3.96 -1.54
N GLU A 96 13.85 3.18 -0.82
CA GLU A 96 13.83 1.72 -0.96
C GLU A 96 13.42 1.30 -2.39
N LEU A 97 12.47 2.02 -3.01
CA LEU A 97 12.09 1.80 -4.41
C LEU A 97 13.23 2.11 -5.39
N GLN A 98 13.96 3.18 -5.17
CA GLN A 98 15.03 3.59 -6.09
C GLN A 98 16.28 2.69 -5.95
N PHE A 99 16.73 2.45 -4.74
CA PHE A 99 18.04 1.87 -4.45
C PHE A 99 18.01 0.49 -3.78
N GLY A 100 16.83 0.03 -3.36
CA GLY A 100 16.67 -1.24 -2.69
C GLY A 100 16.86 -2.45 -3.61
N SER A 101 17.08 -3.61 -3.00
CA SER A 101 17.03 -4.90 -3.71
C SER A 101 15.62 -5.15 -4.25
N LYS A 102 15.45 -6.09 -5.20
CA LYS A 102 14.12 -6.51 -5.71
C LYS A 102 13.13 -6.75 -4.55
N ARG A 103 13.53 -7.52 -3.55
CA ARG A 103 12.68 -7.82 -2.38
C ARG A 103 12.33 -6.56 -1.59
N ALA A 104 13.27 -5.64 -1.39
CA ALA A 104 13.02 -4.38 -0.69
C ALA A 104 12.05 -3.49 -1.46
N LYS A 105 12.15 -3.42 -2.79
CA LYS A 105 11.23 -2.69 -3.65
C LYS A 105 9.81 -3.22 -3.57
N ILE A 106 9.62 -4.53 -3.69
CA ILE A 106 8.30 -5.17 -3.55
C ILE A 106 7.71 -4.91 -2.16
N GLN A 107 8.54 -5.01 -1.11
CA GLN A 107 8.11 -4.72 0.25
C GLN A 107 7.72 -3.24 0.43
N ALA A 108 8.46 -2.30 -0.15
CA ALA A 108 8.13 -0.88 -0.10
C ALA A 108 6.77 -0.59 -0.79
N LEU A 109 6.51 -1.20 -1.95
CA LEU A 109 5.21 -1.08 -2.64
C LEU A 109 4.05 -1.57 -1.76
N LYS A 110 4.20 -2.74 -1.13
CA LYS A 110 3.19 -3.29 -0.22
C LYS A 110 2.96 -2.41 1.01
N LEU A 111 4.03 -1.86 1.58
CA LEU A 111 3.93 -0.96 2.73
C LEU A 111 3.22 0.34 2.35
N ILE A 112 3.49 0.90 1.17
CA ILE A 112 2.79 2.09 0.66
C ILE A 112 1.28 1.86 0.62
N GLN A 113 0.83 0.72 0.10
CA GLN A 113 -0.60 0.36 0.08
C GLN A 113 -1.17 0.21 1.51
N SER A 114 -0.50 -0.57 2.35
CA SER A 114 -1.03 -0.92 3.69
C SER A 114 -1.13 0.26 4.65
N ILE A 115 -0.34 1.32 4.46
CA ILE A 115 -0.44 2.55 5.27
C ILE A 115 -1.23 3.67 4.59
N ASN A 116 -1.85 3.44 3.42
CA ASN A 116 -2.36 4.51 2.54
C ASN A 116 -1.31 5.63 2.34
N GLY A 117 -0.05 5.21 2.24
CA GLY A 117 1.07 6.13 2.09
C GLY A 117 1.09 6.75 0.71
N TYR A 118 1.87 7.80 0.58
CA TYR A 118 2.10 8.45 -0.70
C TYR A 118 3.34 7.89 -1.37
N ALA A 119 3.27 7.74 -2.69
CA ALA A 119 4.45 7.59 -3.54
C ALA A 119 4.26 8.44 -4.79
N SER A 120 5.31 9.13 -5.19
CA SER A 120 5.28 9.91 -6.41
C SER A 120 4.96 9.02 -7.61
N GLU A 121 3.98 9.42 -8.43
CA GLU A 121 3.62 8.70 -9.66
C GLU A 121 4.85 8.52 -10.56
N ALA A 122 5.73 9.51 -10.65
CA ALA A 122 6.97 9.44 -11.41
C ALA A 122 7.92 8.31 -10.93
N VAL A 123 7.88 7.98 -9.64
CA VAL A 123 8.65 6.85 -9.08
C VAL A 123 7.99 5.51 -9.45
N LEU A 124 6.66 5.41 -9.36
CA LEU A 124 5.90 4.19 -9.66
C LEU A 124 5.97 3.83 -11.14
N VAL A 125 5.80 4.81 -12.04
CA VAL A 125 5.80 4.61 -13.50
C VAL A 125 7.02 3.83 -13.99
N ARG A 126 8.18 4.02 -13.37
CA ARG A 126 9.42 3.29 -13.73
C ARG A 126 9.31 1.77 -13.58
N PHE A 127 8.39 1.30 -12.74
CA PHE A 127 8.21 -0.12 -12.44
C PHE A 127 7.00 -0.74 -13.12
N LEU A 128 6.10 0.05 -13.70
CA LEU A 128 4.85 -0.44 -14.31
C LEU A 128 5.09 -1.40 -15.49
N TYR A 129 6.23 -1.22 -16.17
CA TYR A 129 6.66 -2.02 -17.33
C TYR A 129 7.95 -2.79 -17.04
N HIS A 130 8.28 -3.01 -15.78
CA HIS A 130 9.51 -3.68 -15.41
C HIS A 130 9.52 -5.13 -15.91
N ARG A 131 10.68 -5.62 -16.37
CA ARG A 131 10.85 -6.98 -16.92
C ARG A 131 10.50 -8.08 -15.93
N GLU A 132 10.78 -7.86 -14.65
CA GLU A 132 10.46 -8.79 -13.55
C GLU A 132 8.97 -8.72 -13.23
N ILE A 133 8.25 -9.82 -13.49
CA ILE A 133 6.79 -9.89 -13.38
C ILE A 133 6.29 -9.51 -11.98
N GLU A 134 6.94 -10.04 -10.94
CA GLU A 134 6.52 -9.82 -9.55
C GLU A 134 6.63 -8.33 -9.15
N LEU A 135 7.72 -7.66 -9.52
CA LEU A 135 7.89 -6.23 -9.25
C LEU A 135 6.93 -5.39 -10.08
N ARG A 136 6.72 -5.76 -11.35
CA ARG A 136 5.77 -5.10 -12.25
C ARG A 136 4.34 -5.19 -11.72
N ASN A 137 3.88 -6.37 -11.33
CA ASN A 137 2.54 -6.55 -10.79
C ASN A 137 2.35 -5.78 -9.49
N SER A 138 3.31 -5.87 -8.55
CA SER A 138 3.24 -5.09 -7.31
C SER A 138 3.18 -3.58 -7.57
N ALA A 139 3.95 -3.07 -8.56
CA ALA A 139 3.91 -1.66 -8.92
C ALA A 139 2.56 -1.24 -9.54
N ARG A 140 1.98 -2.10 -10.38
CA ARG A 140 0.65 -1.87 -10.98
C ARG A 140 -0.44 -1.85 -9.92
N TYR A 141 -0.42 -2.78 -8.97
CA TYR A 141 -1.37 -2.80 -7.85
C TYR A 141 -1.24 -1.56 -6.99
N THR A 142 -0.02 -1.14 -6.64
CA THR A 142 0.20 0.10 -5.90
C THR A 142 -0.26 1.32 -6.70
N TYR A 143 -0.02 1.36 -8.00
CA TYR A 143 -0.52 2.43 -8.87
C TYR A 143 -2.05 2.47 -8.89
N MET A 144 -2.71 1.32 -9.09
CA MET A 144 -4.18 1.22 -9.07
C MET A 144 -4.75 1.65 -7.72
N TRP A 145 -4.05 1.36 -6.62
CA TRP A 145 -4.46 1.78 -5.28
C TRP A 145 -4.42 3.31 -5.10
N LEU A 146 -3.36 3.97 -5.59
CA LEU A 146 -3.06 5.39 -5.30
C LEU A 146 -3.50 6.37 -6.38
N SER A 147 -3.59 5.96 -7.65
CA SER A 147 -3.78 6.86 -8.79
C SER A 147 -5.08 7.67 -8.66
N GLN A 148 -4.97 8.97 -8.93
CA GLN A 148 -6.13 9.87 -9.05
C GLN A 148 -6.66 9.96 -10.48
N GLY A 149 -5.91 9.45 -11.47
CA GLY A 149 -6.28 9.44 -12.87
C GLY A 149 -7.01 8.17 -13.29
N ASP A 150 -6.46 7.44 -14.26
CA ASP A 150 -6.97 6.14 -14.71
C ASP A 150 -6.21 4.98 -14.06
N PRO A 151 -6.72 4.44 -12.93
CA PRO A 151 -6.04 3.38 -12.20
C PRO A 151 -6.03 2.05 -12.97
N PHE A 152 -6.98 1.84 -13.88
CA PHE A 152 -7.18 0.55 -14.56
C PHE A 152 -6.69 0.50 -16.01
N ARG A 153 -5.97 1.51 -16.47
CA ARG A 153 -5.45 1.59 -17.83
C ARG A 153 -4.71 0.34 -18.32
N PHE A 154 -4.15 -0.44 -17.41
CA PHE A 154 -3.39 -1.66 -17.75
C PHE A 154 -4.25 -2.76 -18.33
N PHE A 155 -5.55 -2.76 -18.08
CA PHE A 155 -6.48 -3.69 -18.70
C PHE A 155 -6.86 -3.28 -20.11
N ASP A 156 -6.69 -1.99 -20.46
CA ASP A 156 -6.91 -1.48 -21.81
C ASP A 156 -5.72 -1.69 -22.73
N GLU A 157 -4.52 -1.81 -22.17
CA GLU A 157 -3.27 -1.87 -22.95
C GLU A 157 -2.88 -3.30 -23.37
N ASP A 158 -3.71 -4.33 -23.14
CA ASP A 158 -3.45 -5.76 -23.43
C ASP A 158 -2.01 -6.24 -23.06
N ILE A 159 -1.56 -5.86 -21.88
CA ILE A 159 -0.18 -6.10 -21.43
C ILE A 159 0.01 -7.52 -20.87
N GLY A 160 -0.75 -8.51 -21.31
CA GLY A 160 -0.57 -9.90 -20.91
C GLY A 160 -0.49 -10.07 -19.39
N MET A 161 -1.47 -9.54 -18.64
CA MET A 161 -1.56 -9.73 -17.19
C MET A 161 -2.00 -11.17 -16.91
N LYS A 162 -1.04 -12.04 -16.68
CA LYS A 162 -1.34 -13.40 -16.17
C LYS A 162 -1.73 -13.30 -14.71
N LEU A 163 -3.03 -13.37 -14.42
CA LEU A 163 -3.55 -13.36 -13.06
C LEU A 163 -3.46 -14.76 -12.45
N ARG A 164 -2.84 -14.84 -11.28
CA ARG A 164 -2.93 -16.00 -10.39
C ARG A 164 -4.03 -15.74 -9.37
N GLN A 165 -4.41 -16.74 -8.62
CA GLN A 165 -5.43 -16.61 -7.57
C GLN A 165 -5.14 -15.46 -6.57
N TRP A 166 -3.89 -15.30 -6.16
CA TRP A 166 -3.47 -14.18 -5.29
C TRP A 166 -3.59 -12.82 -5.94
N ASP A 167 -3.30 -12.74 -7.24
CA ASP A 167 -3.44 -11.51 -8.01
C ASP A 167 -4.91 -11.09 -8.11
N MET A 168 -5.84 -12.05 -8.23
CA MET A 168 -7.28 -11.78 -8.23
C MET A 168 -7.77 -11.24 -6.88
N MET A 169 -7.29 -11.80 -5.77
CA MET A 169 -7.61 -11.31 -4.43
C MET A 169 -7.10 -9.88 -4.20
N GLU A 170 -5.88 -9.59 -4.64
CA GLU A 170 -5.29 -8.25 -4.56
C GLU A 170 -6.08 -7.24 -5.40
N LEU A 171 -6.46 -7.62 -6.63
CA LEU A 171 -7.26 -6.77 -7.51
C LEU A 171 -8.66 -6.53 -6.94
N HIS A 172 -9.31 -7.54 -6.37
CA HIS A 172 -10.58 -7.37 -5.69
C HIS A 172 -10.49 -6.37 -4.54
N ALA A 173 -9.47 -6.50 -3.68
CA ALA A 173 -9.22 -5.56 -2.59
C ALA A 173 -8.97 -4.12 -3.10
N ILE A 174 -8.28 -3.96 -4.24
CA ILE A 174 -8.10 -2.66 -4.88
C ILE A 174 -9.42 -2.09 -5.36
N LEU A 175 -10.27 -2.88 -6.00
CA LEU A 175 -11.60 -2.44 -6.46
C LEU A 175 -12.47 -1.98 -5.27
N GLU A 176 -12.51 -2.75 -4.20
CA GLU A 176 -13.23 -2.38 -2.97
C GLU A 176 -12.69 -1.09 -2.35
N HIS A 177 -11.37 -0.96 -2.26
CA HIS A 177 -10.75 0.27 -1.77
C HIS A 177 -11.12 1.47 -2.64
N ARG A 178 -11.01 1.35 -3.97
CA ARG A 178 -11.33 2.44 -4.90
C ARG A 178 -12.80 2.87 -4.81
N LYS A 179 -13.70 1.91 -4.63
CA LYS A 179 -15.13 2.18 -4.40
C LYS A 179 -15.35 2.93 -3.07
N LYS A 180 -14.68 2.49 -1.98
CA LYS A 180 -14.76 3.18 -0.67
C LYS A 180 -14.31 4.65 -0.76
N VAL A 181 -13.29 4.95 -1.55
CA VAL A 181 -12.79 6.32 -1.76
C VAL A 181 -13.56 7.11 -2.83
N GLY A 182 -14.71 6.57 -3.30
CA GLY A 182 -15.61 7.28 -4.21
C GLY A 182 -15.22 7.23 -5.69
N TYR A 183 -14.32 6.33 -6.09
CA TYR A 183 -13.98 6.14 -7.50
C TYR A 183 -15.10 5.34 -8.19
N ASN A 184 -15.63 5.87 -9.29
CA ASN A 184 -16.62 5.15 -10.09
C ASN A 184 -15.96 3.95 -10.76
N THR A 185 -16.48 2.76 -10.48
CA THR A 185 -16.02 1.52 -11.12
C THR A 185 -16.32 1.59 -12.61
N PRO A 186 -15.33 1.37 -13.49
CA PRO A 186 -15.60 1.31 -14.94
C PRO A 186 -16.39 0.05 -15.28
N SER A 187 -17.05 0.04 -16.44
CA SER A 187 -17.75 -1.15 -16.92
C SER A 187 -16.76 -2.29 -17.17
N PHE A 188 -16.87 -3.36 -16.43
CA PHE A 188 -16.00 -4.55 -16.52
C PHE A 188 -16.22 -5.35 -17.80
N ILE A 189 -17.41 -5.23 -18.44
CA ILE A 189 -17.73 -5.96 -19.67
C ILE A 189 -16.75 -5.64 -20.80
N LYS A 190 -16.20 -4.41 -20.82
CA LYS A 190 -15.16 -4.03 -21.79
C LYS A 190 -13.97 -4.99 -21.71
N TRP A 191 -13.47 -5.25 -20.51
CA TRP A 191 -12.30 -6.09 -20.29
C TRP A 191 -12.58 -7.59 -20.42
N VAL A 192 -13.83 -8.02 -20.14
CA VAL A 192 -14.27 -9.38 -20.49
C VAL A 192 -14.18 -9.61 -21.99
N ASN A 193 -14.59 -8.63 -22.80
CA ASN A 193 -14.63 -8.76 -24.26
C ASN A 193 -13.25 -8.57 -24.92
N THR A 194 -12.39 -7.71 -24.38
CA THR A 194 -11.12 -7.32 -25.03
C THR A 194 -9.91 -8.07 -24.53
N SER A 195 -9.94 -8.64 -23.30
CA SER A 195 -8.78 -9.35 -22.77
C SER A 195 -8.47 -10.63 -23.54
N ALA A 196 -7.20 -10.86 -23.86
CA ALA A 196 -6.72 -12.11 -24.41
C ALA A 196 -6.55 -13.22 -23.35
N GLU A 197 -6.36 -12.85 -22.07
CA GLU A 197 -6.07 -13.77 -20.98
C GLU A 197 -7.37 -14.26 -20.30
N GLU A 198 -7.60 -15.57 -20.32
CA GLU A 198 -8.81 -16.19 -19.76
C GLU A 198 -9.01 -15.88 -18.27
N ASN A 199 -7.95 -15.89 -17.48
CA ASN A 199 -8.01 -15.58 -16.04
C ASN A 199 -8.45 -14.14 -15.76
N VAL A 200 -8.15 -13.20 -16.64
CA VAL A 200 -8.62 -11.81 -16.57
C VAL A 200 -10.12 -11.75 -16.84
N LYS A 201 -10.59 -12.48 -17.86
CA LYS A 201 -12.03 -12.57 -18.17
C LYS A 201 -12.81 -13.17 -17.00
N ILE A 202 -12.35 -14.30 -16.45
CA ILE A 202 -12.97 -14.98 -15.31
C ILE A 202 -13.02 -14.03 -14.10
N PHE A 203 -11.94 -13.29 -13.84
CA PHE A 203 -11.90 -12.31 -12.77
C PHE A 203 -13.02 -11.27 -12.92
N PHE A 204 -13.08 -10.59 -14.08
CA PHE A 204 -14.09 -9.56 -14.29
C PHE A 204 -15.54 -10.08 -14.36
N ILE A 205 -15.76 -11.29 -14.86
CA ILE A 205 -17.10 -11.93 -14.80
C ILE A 205 -17.53 -12.13 -13.33
N ASN A 206 -16.61 -12.53 -12.46
CA ASN A 206 -16.89 -12.67 -11.04
C ASN A 206 -17.15 -11.31 -10.37
N GLU A 207 -16.40 -10.26 -10.73
CA GLU A 207 -16.61 -8.91 -10.21
C GLU A 207 -17.95 -8.33 -10.67
N ILE A 208 -18.37 -8.51 -11.93
CA ILE A 208 -19.71 -8.14 -12.43
C ILE A 208 -20.79 -8.79 -11.58
N ARG A 209 -20.64 -10.06 -11.26
CA ARG A 209 -21.60 -10.79 -10.42
C ARG A 209 -21.65 -10.25 -8.99
N LEU A 210 -20.50 -9.93 -8.40
CA LEU A 210 -20.41 -9.40 -7.03
C LEU A 210 -20.99 -7.98 -6.92
N TYR A 211 -20.75 -7.16 -7.91
CA TYR A 211 -21.24 -5.77 -7.93
C TYR A 211 -22.69 -5.66 -8.43
N ASN A 212 -23.35 -6.76 -8.81
CA ASN A 212 -24.67 -6.75 -9.44
C ASN A 212 -24.76 -5.74 -10.61
N GLU A 213 -23.71 -5.66 -11.39
CA GLU A 213 -23.67 -4.82 -12.60
C GLU A 213 -24.55 -5.45 -13.69
N THR A 214 -25.88 -5.38 -13.49
CA THR A 214 -26.86 -5.91 -14.45
C THR A 214 -26.73 -5.28 -15.83
N ASP A 215 -26.30 -4.01 -15.89
CA ASP A 215 -26.07 -3.29 -17.13
C ASP A 215 -24.80 -3.77 -17.88
N SER A 216 -23.96 -4.55 -17.22
CA SER A 216 -22.75 -5.14 -17.79
C SER A 216 -22.92 -6.62 -18.15
N ALA A 217 -24.09 -7.20 -17.96
CA ALA A 217 -24.35 -8.58 -18.35
C ALA A 217 -24.34 -8.70 -19.89
N PRO A 218 -23.62 -9.67 -20.48
CA PRO A 218 -23.68 -9.91 -21.92
C PRO A 218 -25.10 -10.32 -22.30
N ILE A 219 -25.66 -9.66 -23.30
CA ILE A 219 -26.92 -10.03 -23.96
C ILE A 219 -26.69 -11.31 -24.77
#